data_9ef05a67691cacd1466aed4ba88df835
#
_entry.id   9ef05a67691cacd1466aed4ba88df835
#
_cell.length_a   1.000
_cell.length_b   1.000
_cell.length_c   1.000
_cell.angle_alpha   90.00
_cell.angle_beta   90.00
_cell.angle_gamma   90.00
#
_symmetry.space_group_name_H-M   'P 1'
#
loop_
_entity.id
_entity.type
_entity.pdbx_description
1 polymer ?
#
loop_
_entity_poly.entity_id
_entity_poly.type
_entity_poly.pdbx_seq_one_letter_code
_entity_poly.pdbx_strand_id
1 'polypeptide(L)'
;MGKRRPSGDGMVRKREDGRWEGRIVVGHKKNGDSIFRYLSAGTQKELMKQLHRSIEEYRGVDLSEDSKMPLGQWLDRWLEEYIAPTVRETTLRGYQKLIDSYLRPRLGEKPVCKISPVDVQRLYRELLQNGRVREHPQYGYRLSGCTVRKLHGVFHQAMDAAVRECLTARNPTDGVTLPRKKATPKRILNDEQLDRFLEEIKKDEIWYDFFYTELTTGLRRGEICGLRWTDFQMGKGTLAIRRTIHQKPGGGLTAGEPKTGQGSRVITLPPSTAQLLAERKRRSVSQWIFHDPLRPEQPVHPGSAYRRMKELLAQAGLPSIRFHDLRHTFATHALASGVDAKTLSGILGHTKASFTLDTYTHVTGDMQRHAAEIVGDFMTEMLGDDLKPWESGESGARAVSI
;
A
#
# COMPACT_ATOMS: atom_id res chain seq x y z
N MET A 1 63.53 -3.44 17.66
CA MET A 1 62.71 -4.33 16.86
C MET A 1 61.22 -4.11 17.24
N GLY A 2 60.41 -3.53 16.36
CA GLY A 2 58.98 -3.31 16.64
C GLY A 2 58.24 -4.64 16.72
N LYS A 3 57.46 -4.85 17.78
CA LYS A 3 56.61 -6.04 17.95
C LYS A 3 55.66 -6.18 16.73
N ARG A 4 55.74 -7.32 16.01
CA ARG A 4 54.79 -7.68 14.97
C ARG A 4 53.40 -7.70 15.59
N ARG A 5 52.43 -6.98 14.98
CA ARG A 5 51.03 -7.02 15.38
C ARG A 5 50.46 -8.41 15.13
N PRO A 6 49.50 -8.86 15.94
CA PRO A 6 48.78 -10.11 15.69
C PRO A 6 48.14 -10.12 14.30
N SER A 7 48.02 -11.31 13.70
CA SER A 7 47.31 -11.50 12.44
C SER A 7 45.85 -11.09 12.62
N GLY A 8 45.38 -10.14 11.82
CA GLY A 8 44.01 -9.59 11.92
C GLY A 8 43.93 -8.12 12.32
N ASP A 9 44.99 -7.55 12.96
CA ASP A 9 44.97 -6.14 13.41
C ASP A 9 45.16 -5.09 12.30
N GLY A 10 45.25 -5.52 11.02
CA GLY A 10 45.44 -4.66 9.87
C GLY A 10 46.88 -4.06 9.78
N MET A 11 47.16 -3.51 8.61
CA MET A 11 48.44 -2.83 8.35
C MET A 11 48.30 -1.33 8.55
N VAL A 12 49.29 -0.67 9.15
CA VAL A 12 49.36 0.79 9.32
C VAL A 12 50.72 1.29 8.89
N ARG A 13 50.76 2.30 8.03
CA ARG A 13 52.01 2.99 7.61
C ARG A 13 51.78 4.49 7.50
N LYS A 14 52.85 5.26 7.63
CA LYS A 14 52.88 6.69 7.29
C LYS A 14 53.24 6.83 5.81
N ARG A 15 52.52 7.61 5.05
CA ARG A 15 52.82 7.93 3.64
C ARG A 15 53.84 9.08 3.57
N GLU A 16 54.43 9.25 2.41
CA GLU A 16 55.37 10.33 2.15
C GLU A 16 54.72 11.72 2.25
N ASP A 17 53.39 11.80 1.93
CA ASP A 17 52.60 13.02 2.08
C ASP A 17 52.22 13.35 3.55
N GLY A 18 52.79 12.63 4.51
CA GLY A 18 52.56 12.82 5.94
C GLY A 18 51.28 12.21 6.51
N ARG A 19 50.36 11.72 5.66
CA ARG A 19 49.14 11.06 6.09
C ARG A 19 49.42 9.62 6.56
N TRP A 20 48.54 9.13 7.43
CA TRP A 20 48.53 7.75 7.88
C TRP A 20 47.57 6.92 7.04
N GLU A 21 48.01 5.77 6.60
CA GLU A 21 47.22 4.80 5.82
C GLU A 21 47.21 3.46 6.55
N GLY A 22 46.03 2.82 6.52
CA GLY A 22 45.83 1.47 7.02
C GLY A 22 45.00 0.63 6.07
N ARG A 23 45.12 -0.70 6.17
CA ARG A 23 44.27 -1.64 5.46
C ARG A 23 43.92 -2.84 6.32
N ILE A 24 42.70 -3.36 6.15
CA ILE A 24 42.26 -4.62 6.72
C ILE A 24 41.79 -5.54 5.60
N VAL A 25 41.88 -6.85 5.81
CA VAL A 25 41.25 -7.84 4.94
C VAL A 25 39.76 -7.85 5.26
N VAL A 26 38.91 -7.73 4.25
CA VAL A 26 37.43 -7.72 4.39
C VAL A 26 36.79 -8.83 3.61
N GLY A 27 37.57 -9.61 2.85
CA GLY A 27 37.06 -10.73 2.06
C GLY A 27 38.14 -11.36 1.21
N HIS A 28 37.74 -12.35 0.42
CA HIS A 28 38.62 -13.07 -0.50
C HIS A 28 38.00 -13.20 -1.88
N LYS A 29 38.83 -13.20 -2.92
CA LYS A 29 38.42 -13.50 -4.27
C LYS A 29 38.29 -15.02 -4.47
N LYS A 30 37.71 -15.45 -5.55
CA LYS A 30 37.59 -16.88 -5.92
C LYS A 30 38.93 -17.59 -6.07
N ASN A 31 40.00 -16.84 -6.41
CA ASN A 31 41.36 -17.34 -6.52
C ASN A 31 42.13 -17.34 -5.18
N GLY A 32 41.49 -16.98 -4.06
CA GLY A 32 42.11 -16.92 -2.73
C GLY A 32 42.79 -15.58 -2.38
N ASP A 33 42.89 -14.64 -3.33
CA ASP A 33 43.47 -13.32 -3.07
C ASP A 33 42.62 -12.52 -2.07
N SER A 34 43.26 -11.84 -1.13
CA SER A 34 42.57 -11.00 -0.16
C SER A 34 41.99 -9.73 -0.76
N ILE A 35 40.75 -9.41 -0.37
CA ILE A 35 40.09 -8.13 -0.64
C ILE A 35 40.39 -7.18 0.51
N PHE A 36 40.97 -6.02 0.20
CA PHE A 36 41.40 -5.04 1.21
C PHE A 36 40.46 -3.83 1.25
N ARG A 37 40.15 -3.36 2.47
CA ARG A 37 39.61 -2.03 2.73
C ARG A 37 40.73 -1.12 3.17
N TYR A 38 40.89 0.00 2.47
CA TYR A 38 41.91 1.02 2.77
C TYR A 38 41.30 2.15 3.58
N LEU A 39 42.03 2.63 4.58
CA LEU A 39 41.65 3.72 5.47
C LEU A 39 42.80 4.75 5.47
N SER A 40 42.45 6.03 5.60
CA SER A 40 43.44 7.09 5.72
C SER A 40 42.98 8.17 6.70
N ALA A 41 43.95 8.73 7.46
CA ALA A 41 43.70 9.81 8.41
C ALA A 41 44.89 10.76 8.51
N GLY A 42 44.66 11.97 9.01
CA GLY A 42 45.73 12.94 9.26
C GLY A 42 46.64 12.55 10.43
N THR A 43 46.13 11.80 11.40
CA THR A 43 46.89 11.35 12.58
C THR A 43 46.81 9.84 12.76
N GLN A 44 47.83 9.25 13.38
CA GLN A 44 47.88 7.84 13.71
C GLN A 44 46.75 7.45 14.66
N LYS A 45 46.42 8.29 15.64
CA LYS A 45 45.36 8.05 16.65
C LYS A 45 44.00 7.94 15.99
N GLU A 46 43.73 8.82 15.05
CA GLU A 46 42.48 8.83 14.28
C GLU A 46 42.38 7.60 13.37
N LEU A 47 43.45 7.25 12.65
CA LEU A 47 43.52 6.05 11.83
C LEU A 47 43.25 4.79 12.66
N MET A 48 43.84 4.68 13.84
CA MET A 48 43.67 3.54 14.75
C MET A 48 42.21 3.41 15.19
N LYS A 49 41.55 4.53 15.50
CA LYS A 49 40.12 4.53 15.83
C LYS A 49 39.24 4.05 14.66
N GLN A 50 39.57 4.51 13.46
CA GLN A 50 38.85 4.06 12.23
C GLN A 50 39.13 2.57 11.95
N LEU A 51 40.36 2.12 12.16
CA LEU A 51 40.77 0.74 11.95
C LEU A 51 40.03 -0.22 12.89
N HIS A 52 40.04 0.05 14.20
CA HIS A 52 39.30 -0.75 15.17
C HIS A 52 37.80 -0.82 14.85
N ARG A 53 37.18 0.33 14.50
CA ARG A 53 35.79 0.35 14.09
C ARG A 53 35.54 -0.50 12.85
N SER A 54 36.45 -0.47 11.87
CA SER A 54 36.31 -1.28 10.67
C SER A 54 36.53 -2.77 10.94
N ILE A 55 37.48 -3.14 11.81
CA ILE A 55 37.66 -4.54 12.23
C ILE A 55 36.40 -5.08 12.89
N GLU A 56 35.76 -4.32 13.79
CA GLU A 56 34.49 -4.71 14.41
C GLU A 56 33.36 -4.80 13.37
N GLU A 57 33.34 -3.85 12.43
CA GLU A 57 32.31 -3.81 11.36
C GLU A 57 32.38 -5.04 10.46
N TYR A 58 33.59 -5.53 10.15
CA TYR A 58 33.81 -6.66 9.24
C TYR A 58 34.14 -7.96 9.96
N ARG A 59 33.99 -8.03 11.30
CA ARG A 59 34.21 -9.24 12.06
C ARG A 59 33.30 -10.37 11.60
N GLY A 60 33.88 -11.47 11.12
CA GLY A 60 33.14 -12.63 10.62
C GLY A 60 32.48 -12.44 9.24
N VAL A 61 32.80 -11.35 8.55
CA VAL A 61 32.33 -11.08 7.19
C VAL A 61 33.44 -11.38 6.19
N ASP A 62 33.14 -12.15 5.16
CA ASP A 62 34.02 -12.46 4.04
C ASP A 62 33.37 -11.93 2.75
N LEU A 63 33.68 -10.68 2.36
CA LEU A 63 33.07 -10.05 1.19
C LEU A 63 33.47 -10.79 -0.08
N SER A 64 32.51 -11.01 -0.95
CA SER A 64 32.71 -11.59 -2.28
C SER A 64 33.41 -10.59 -3.23
N GLU A 65 33.95 -11.11 -4.32
CA GLU A 65 34.54 -10.32 -5.38
C GLU A 65 33.56 -9.31 -5.98
N ASP A 66 32.30 -9.69 -6.06
CA ASP A 66 31.19 -8.89 -6.58
C ASP A 66 30.80 -7.70 -5.66
N SER A 67 31.38 -7.59 -4.47
CA SER A 67 31.10 -6.49 -3.53
C SER A 67 31.32 -5.08 -4.12
N LYS A 68 32.16 -4.96 -5.16
CA LYS A 68 32.42 -3.72 -5.90
C LYS A 68 31.45 -3.43 -7.02
N MET A 69 30.52 -4.35 -7.29
CA MET A 69 29.45 -4.18 -8.28
C MET A 69 28.68 -2.89 -8.03
N PRO A 70 28.33 -2.11 -9.09
CA PRO A 70 27.44 -0.97 -8.96
C PRO A 70 26.08 -1.38 -8.40
N LEU A 71 25.47 -0.54 -7.55
CA LEU A 71 24.17 -0.82 -6.98
C LEU A 71 23.10 -1.08 -8.07
N GLY A 72 23.13 -0.33 -9.16
CA GLY A 72 22.19 -0.52 -10.28
C GLY A 72 22.21 -1.93 -10.84
N GLN A 73 23.41 -2.49 -11.05
CA GLN A 73 23.61 -3.85 -11.52
C GLN A 73 23.12 -4.89 -10.47
N TRP A 74 23.42 -4.67 -9.20
CA TRP A 74 22.89 -5.52 -8.13
C TRP A 74 21.36 -5.52 -8.09
N LEU A 75 20.72 -4.34 -8.21
CA LEU A 75 19.27 -4.23 -8.18
C LEU A 75 18.60 -4.95 -9.35
N ASP A 76 19.22 -4.94 -10.54
CA ASP A 76 18.72 -5.70 -11.71
C ASP A 76 18.79 -7.20 -11.44
N ARG A 77 19.94 -7.70 -10.99
CA ARG A 77 20.14 -9.10 -10.62
C ARG A 77 19.16 -9.52 -9.50
N TRP A 78 19.01 -8.70 -8.46
CA TRP A 78 18.09 -8.96 -7.36
C TRP A 78 16.61 -9.02 -7.83
N LEU A 79 16.19 -8.11 -8.71
CA LEU A 79 14.84 -8.15 -9.26
C LEU A 79 14.60 -9.42 -10.08
N GLU A 80 15.55 -9.82 -10.91
CA GLU A 80 15.43 -10.97 -11.80
C GLU A 80 15.47 -12.29 -11.04
N GLU A 81 16.50 -12.48 -10.21
CA GLU A 81 16.76 -13.77 -9.54
C GLU A 81 15.92 -13.99 -8.28
N TYR A 82 15.63 -12.92 -7.51
CA TYR A 82 14.99 -13.06 -6.18
C TYR A 82 13.52 -12.64 -6.18
N ILE A 83 13.16 -11.61 -6.94
CA ILE A 83 11.83 -11.02 -6.85
C ILE A 83 10.90 -11.56 -7.94
N ALA A 84 11.33 -11.61 -9.20
CA ALA A 84 10.49 -12.03 -10.30
C ALA A 84 9.83 -13.41 -10.09
N PRO A 85 10.53 -14.43 -9.54
CA PRO A 85 9.93 -15.74 -9.29
C PRO A 85 8.88 -15.75 -8.15
N THR A 86 8.90 -14.76 -7.27
CA THR A 86 8.14 -14.78 -5.99
C THR A 86 6.95 -13.84 -5.96
N VAL A 87 6.90 -12.85 -6.84
CA VAL A 87 5.85 -11.83 -6.81
C VAL A 87 5.07 -11.76 -8.13
N ARG A 88 3.85 -11.22 -8.07
CA ARG A 88 3.07 -10.94 -9.28
C ARG A 88 3.74 -9.85 -10.11
N GLU A 89 3.59 -9.93 -11.42
CA GLU A 89 4.14 -8.99 -12.40
C GLU A 89 3.85 -7.51 -12.07
N THR A 90 2.66 -7.20 -11.55
CA THR A 90 2.30 -5.84 -11.12
C THR A 90 3.13 -5.34 -9.94
N THR A 91 3.54 -6.24 -9.04
CA THR A 91 4.41 -5.90 -7.90
C THR A 91 5.83 -5.71 -8.38
N LEU A 92 6.35 -6.61 -9.22
CA LEU A 92 7.66 -6.50 -9.85
C LEU A 92 7.83 -5.16 -10.56
N ARG A 93 6.86 -4.77 -11.40
CA ARG A 93 6.86 -3.45 -12.06
C ARG A 93 6.82 -2.29 -11.08
N GLY A 94 6.10 -2.45 -9.97
CA GLY A 94 6.09 -1.44 -8.91
C GLY A 94 7.47 -1.25 -8.29
N TYR A 95 8.21 -2.32 -8.06
CA TYR A 95 9.59 -2.30 -7.55
C TYR A 95 10.53 -1.68 -8.59
N GLN A 96 10.47 -2.17 -9.84
CA GLN A 96 11.25 -1.62 -10.96
C GLN A 96 11.08 -0.11 -11.06
N LYS A 97 9.83 0.38 -11.07
CA LYS A 97 9.53 1.81 -11.17
C LYS A 97 10.13 2.61 -10.00
N LEU A 98 10.11 2.09 -8.78
CA LEU A 98 10.71 2.76 -7.62
C LEU A 98 12.23 2.82 -7.75
N ILE A 99 12.85 1.73 -8.19
CA ILE A 99 14.29 1.65 -8.41
C ILE A 99 14.72 2.63 -9.49
N ASP A 100 14.12 2.57 -10.67
CA ASP A 100 14.51 3.38 -11.83
C ASP A 100 14.25 4.87 -11.62
N SER A 101 13.14 5.21 -10.92
CA SER A 101 12.82 6.62 -10.67
C SER A 101 13.66 7.25 -9.55
N TYR A 102 14.09 6.48 -8.55
CA TYR A 102 14.61 7.07 -7.32
C TYR A 102 15.99 6.57 -6.88
N LEU A 103 16.28 5.26 -6.99
CA LEU A 103 17.55 4.68 -6.56
C LEU A 103 18.62 4.80 -7.64
N ARG A 104 18.32 4.31 -8.82
CA ARG A 104 19.27 4.24 -9.93
C ARG A 104 19.90 5.59 -10.29
N PRO A 105 19.14 6.69 -10.44
CA PRO A 105 19.74 7.98 -10.80
C PRO A 105 20.65 8.59 -9.73
N ARG A 106 20.58 8.11 -8.47
CA ARG A 106 21.26 8.74 -7.34
C ARG A 106 22.36 7.87 -6.73
N LEU A 107 22.14 6.56 -6.69
CA LEU A 107 23.05 5.61 -6.07
C LEU A 107 23.47 4.48 -7.02
N GLY A 108 22.92 4.40 -8.23
CA GLY A 108 23.10 3.29 -9.15
C GLY A 108 24.57 2.99 -9.48
N GLU A 109 25.41 4.01 -9.66
CA GLU A 109 26.82 3.87 -9.99
C GLU A 109 27.72 3.58 -8.76
N LYS A 110 27.16 3.73 -7.56
CA LYS A 110 27.94 3.52 -6.33
C LYS A 110 28.10 2.03 -6.06
N PRO A 111 29.35 1.56 -5.75
CA PRO A 111 29.58 0.18 -5.36
C PRO A 111 28.75 -0.23 -4.14
N VAL A 112 28.15 -1.43 -4.16
CA VAL A 112 27.28 -1.93 -3.07
C VAL A 112 27.96 -1.85 -1.73
N CYS A 113 29.23 -2.30 -1.62
CA CYS A 113 30.02 -2.26 -0.38
C CYS A 113 30.35 -0.84 0.14
N LYS A 114 30.16 0.20 -0.68
CA LYS A 114 30.45 1.60 -0.31
C LYS A 114 29.21 2.40 0.07
N ILE A 115 28.03 1.82 0.00
CA ILE A 115 26.79 2.50 0.41
C ILE A 115 26.78 2.56 1.94
N SER A 116 26.56 3.76 2.46
CA SER A 116 26.53 4.03 3.90
C SER A 116 25.13 4.47 4.35
N PRO A 117 24.78 4.34 5.65
CA PRO A 117 23.53 4.88 6.19
C PRO A 117 23.38 6.38 5.96
N VAL A 118 24.49 7.13 5.89
CA VAL A 118 24.47 8.57 5.59
C VAL A 118 24.01 8.82 4.14
N ASP A 119 24.44 8.01 3.18
CA ASP A 119 23.98 8.11 1.79
C ASP A 119 22.47 7.87 1.69
N VAL A 120 21.98 6.84 2.38
CA VAL A 120 20.56 6.50 2.42
C VAL A 120 19.74 7.62 3.07
N GLN A 121 20.22 8.16 4.18
CA GLN A 121 19.54 9.26 4.87
C GLN A 121 19.52 10.55 4.01
N ARG A 122 20.61 10.83 3.30
CA ARG A 122 20.71 11.97 2.37
C ARG A 122 19.73 11.79 1.20
N LEU A 123 19.67 10.58 0.61
CA LEU A 123 18.73 10.22 -0.42
C LEU A 123 17.28 10.50 0.03
N TYR A 124 16.86 10.03 1.21
CA TYR A 124 15.50 10.23 1.67
C TYR A 124 15.14 11.70 1.90
N ARG A 125 16.09 12.48 2.43
CA ARG A 125 15.92 13.92 2.60
C ARG A 125 15.74 14.63 1.25
N GLU A 126 16.58 14.30 0.28
CA GLU A 126 16.48 14.85 -1.09
C GLU A 126 15.14 14.51 -1.75
N LEU A 127 14.72 13.24 -1.67
CA LEU A 127 13.45 12.80 -2.23
C LEU A 127 12.22 13.50 -1.62
N LEU A 128 12.26 13.80 -0.33
CA LEU A 128 11.18 14.54 0.34
C LEU A 128 11.11 16.00 -0.16
N GLN A 129 12.21 16.58 -0.57
CA GLN A 129 12.28 17.97 -1.03
C GLN A 129 12.05 18.07 -2.55
N ASN A 130 12.71 17.20 -3.34
CA ASN A 130 12.80 17.31 -4.78
C ASN A 130 12.84 15.92 -5.47
N GLY A 131 11.99 14.99 -5.06
CA GLY A 131 12.03 13.60 -5.53
C GLY A 131 11.10 13.26 -6.70
N ARG A 132 10.14 14.10 -7.08
CA ARG A 132 9.20 13.77 -8.16
C ARG A 132 9.88 13.87 -9.52
N VAL A 133 9.59 12.91 -10.39
CA VAL A 133 10.04 12.93 -11.80
C VAL A 133 9.31 14.01 -12.60
N ARG A 134 8.05 14.30 -12.22
CA ARG A 134 7.22 15.36 -12.82
C ARG A 134 6.68 16.24 -11.72
N GLU A 135 6.63 17.53 -11.99
CA GLU A 135 6.04 18.49 -11.07
C GLU A 135 4.55 18.20 -10.83
N HIS A 136 4.13 18.35 -9.59
CA HIS A 136 2.73 18.21 -9.21
C HIS A 136 2.16 19.60 -8.90
N PRO A 137 1.00 20.00 -9.47
CA PRO A 137 0.46 21.35 -9.30
C PRO A 137 0.35 21.82 -7.85
N GLN A 138 0.02 20.91 -6.91
CA GLN A 138 -0.15 21.24 -5.50
C GLN A 138 1.11 21.01 -4.64
N TYR A 139 1.99 20.07 -5.02
CA TYR A 139 3.11 19.64 -4.18
C TYR A 139 4.48 19.92 -4.79
N GLY A 140 4.53 20.51 -5.98
CA GLY A 140 5.77 20.70 -6.73
C GLY A 140 6.53 19.39 -6.91
N TYR A 141 7.83 19.41 -6.72
CA TYR A 141 8.68 18.21 -6.82
C TYR A 141 8.78 17.38 -5.53
N ARG A 142 8.08 17.74 -4.47
CA ARG A 142 8.11 17.02 -3.19
C ARG A 142 7.52 15.62 -3.30
N LEU A 143 8.27 14.60 -2.90
CA LEU A 143 7.77 13.24 -2.81
C LEU A 143 7.06 13.00 -1.46
N SER A 144 6.00 12.19 -1.47
CA SER A 144 5.29 11.88 -0.22
C SER A 144 6.12 10.97 0.69
N GLY A 145 6.02 11.16 2.00
CA GLY A 145 6.66 10.27 2.98
C GLY A 145 6.22 8.80 2.82
N CYS A 146 4.99 8.56 2.36
CA CYS A 146 4.51 7.22 2.06
C CYS A 146 5.28 6.56 0.91
N THR A 147 5.62 7.32 -0.14
CA THR A 147 6.42 6.83 -1.26
C THR A 147 7.86 6.55 -0.83
N VAL A 148 8.46 7.43 -0.01
CA VAL A 148 9.81 7.21 0.54
C VAL A 148 9.84 5.94 1.40
N ARG A 149 8.81 5.68 2.23
CA ARG A 149 8.70 4.45 3.00
C ARG A 149 8.56 3.20 2.13
N LYS A 150 7.81 3.27 1.03
CA LYS A 150 7.71 2.16 0.07
C LYS A 150 9.06 1.89 -0.58
N LEU A 151 9.76 2.95 -1.00
CA LEU A 151 11.10 2.85 -1.55
C LEU A 151 12.07 2.21 -0.54
N HIS A 152 12.03 2.67 0.72
CA HIS A 152 12.82 2.07 1.79
C HIS A 152 12.56 0.57 1.92
N GLY A 153 11.29 0.12 1.93
CA GLY A 153 10.98 -1.31 2.01
C GLY A 153 11.57 -2.14 0.87
N VAL A 154 11.56 -1.62 -0.36
CA VAL A 154 12.20 -2.27 -1.52
C VAL A 154 13.72 -2.26 -1.38
N PHE A 155 14.30 -1.12 -1.02
CA PHE A 155 15.75 -0.97 -0.89
C PHE A 155 16.30 -1.81 0.27
N HIS A 156 15.58 -1.86 1.40
CA HIS A 156 15.94 -2.69 2.54
C HIS A 156 16.00 -4.17 2.15
N GLN A 157 14.97 -4.70 1.47
CA GLN A 157 14.96 -6.08 1.01
C GLN A 157 16.12 -6.39 0.06
N ALA A 158 16.43 -5.48 -0.87
CA ALA A 158 17.56 -5.66 -1.78
C ALA A 158 18.91 -5.65 -1.04
N MET A 159 19.07 -4.79 -0.03
CA MET A 159 20.31 -4.74 0.75
C MET A 159 20.43 -5.89 1.76
N ASP A 160 19.32 -6.42 2.30
CA ASP A 160 19.33 -7.67 3.07
C ASP A 160 19.79 -8.85 2.22
N ALA A 161 19.37 -8.91 0.96
CA ALA A 161 19.86 -9.92 0.02
C ALA A 161 21.37 -9.70 -0.26
N ALA A 162 21.82 -8.45 -0.41
CA ALA A 162 23.23 -8.13 -0.61
C ALA A 162 24.12 -8.55 0.58
N VAL A 163 23.61 -8.48 1.80
CA VAL A 163 24.31 -9.01 2.99
C VAL A 163 24.44 -10.53 2.91
N ARG A 164 23.36 -11.23 2.54
CA ARG A 164 23.41 -12.71 2.38
C ARG A 164 24.35 -13.17 1.28
N GLU A 165 24.50 -12.37 0.22
CA GLU A 165 25.42 -12.61 -0.90
C GLU A 165 26.86 -12.11 -0.59
N CYS A 166 27.13 -11.69 0.64
CA CYS A 166 28.44 -11.14 1.02
C CYS A 166 28.91 -9.96 0.15
N LEU A 167 27.99 -9.15 -0.39
CA LEU A 167 28.31 -7.92 -1.13
C LEU A 167 28.53 -6.72 -0.19
N THR A 168 27.99 -6.77 1.01
CA THR A 168 28.17 -5.75 2.06
C THR A 168 28.12 -6.40 3.43
N ALA A 169 28.85 -5.83 4.40
CA ALA A 169 28.93 -6.38 5.75
C ALA A 169 27.63 -6.23 6.56
N ARG A 170 26.84 -5.20 6.27
CA ARG A 170 25.56 -4.91 6.95
C ARG A 170 24.64 -4.14 6.03
N ASN A 171 23.36 -4.17 6.34
CA ASN A 171 22.38 -3.43 5.58
C ASN A 171 22.50 -1.91 5.89
N PRO A 172 22.88 -1.06 4.90
CA PRO A 172 23.01 0.38 5.13
C PRO A 172 21.68 1.10 5.34
N THR A 173 20.56 0.43 5.13
CA THR A 173 19.22 0.99 5.36
C THR A 173 18.76 0.80 6.81
N ASP A 174 19.48 0.00 7.61
CA ASP A 174 19.18 -0.17 9.03
C ASP A 174 19.46 1.11 9.82
N GLY A 175 18.59 1.38 10.78
CA GLY A 175 18.75 2.52 11.67
C GLY A 175 18.55 3.90 11.04
N VAL A 176 18.16 4.00 9.76
CA VAL A 176 17.83 5.29 9.13
C VAL A 176 16.49 5.84 9.61
N THR A 177 16.41 7.15 9.73
CA THR A 177 15.18 7.83 10.14
C THR A 177 14.20 7.95 8.97
N LEU A 178 13.05 7.31 9.11
CA LEU A 178 11.99 7.37 8.11
C LEU A 178 11.00 8.52 8.38
N PRO A 179 10.47 9.16 7.31
CA PRO A 179 9.46 10.19 7.46
C PRO A 179 8.22 9.66 8.19
N ARG A 180 7.57 10.48 9.01
CA ARG A 180 6.34 10.09 9.72
C ARG A 180 5.26 9.68 8.72
N LYS A 181 4.53 8.61 9.05
CA LYS A 181 3.34 8.19 8.29
C LYS A 181 2.21 9.16 8.61
N LYS A 182 1.91 10.06 7.68
CA LYS A 182 0.69 10.88 7.80
C LYS A 182 -0.48 10.06 7.27
N ALA A 183 -1.48 9.82 8.11
CA ALA A 183 -2.74 9.28 7.67
C ALA A 183 -3.44 10.34 6.80
N THR A 184 -3.80 9.98 5.58
CA THR A 184 -4.65 10.84 4.74
C THR A 184 -6.10 10.44 5.06
N PRO A 185 -6.95 11.37 5.54
CA PRO A 185 -8.35 11.08 5.77
C PRO A 185 -8.99 10.52 4.49
N LYS A 186 -9.80 9.49 4.63
CA LYS A 186 -10.59 8.96 3.53
C LYS A 186 -11.69 9.97 3.23
N ARG A 187 -11.92 10.22 1.95
CA ARG A 187 -13.01 11.08 1.50
C ARG A 187 -14.18 10.19 1.16
N ILE A 188 -15.19 10.18 2.00
CA ILE A 188 -16.47 9.52 1.76
C ILE A 188 -17.47 10.58 1.33
N LEU A 189 -18.48 10.19 0.57
CA LEU A 189 -19.65 11.03 0.31
C LEU A 189 -20.57 10.90 1.53
N ASN A 190 -20.96 12.03 2.12
CA ASN A 190 -22.02 12.06 3.14
C ASN A 190 -23.39 11.85 2.49
N ASP A 191 -24.46 11.77 3.28
CA ASP A 191 -25.81 11.46 2.78
C ASP A 191 -26.26 12.44 1.69
N GLU A 192 -26.16 13.75 1.91
CA GLU A 192 -26.51 14.78 0.94
C GLU A 192 -25.69 14.67 -0.37
N GLN A 193 -24.39 14.41 -0.23
CA GLN A 193 -23.50 14.25 -1.38
C GLN A 193 -23.79 12.96 -2.15
N LEU A 194 -24.15 11.89 -1.43
CA LEU A 194 -24.54 10.62 -2.03
C LEU A 194 -25.83 10.76 -2.80
N ASP A 195 -26.84 11.44 -2.25
CA ASP A 195 -28.10 11.74 -2.94
C ASP A 195 -27.88 12.53 -4.21
N ARG A 196 -27.08 13.61 -4.15
CA ARG A 196 -26.72 14.39 -5.34
C ARG A 196 -25.97 13.57 -6.38
N PHE A 197 -25.11 12.66 -5.96
CA PHE A 197 -24.40 11.77 -6.88
C PHE A 197 -25.36 10.74 -7.50
N LEU A 198 -26.31 10.19 -6.74
CA LEU A 198 -27.37 9.29 -7.22
C LEU A 198 -28.26 9.98 -8.25
N GLU A 199 -28.68 11.21 -8.00
CA GLU A 199 -29.48 11.99 -8.98
C GLU A 199 -28.69 12.25 -10.27
N GLU A 200 -27.38 12.47 -10.19
CA GLU A 200 -26.57 12.70 -11.38
C GLU A 200 -26.36 11.42 -12.19
N ILE A 201 -26.07 10.28 -11.54
CA ILE A 201 -25.92 9.01 -12.26
C ILE A 201 -27.20 8.53 -12.90
N LYS A 202 -28.40 8.87 -12.37
CA LYS A 202 -29.69 8.55 -13.00
C LYS A 202 -29.87 9.14 -14.40
N LYS A 203 -29.18 10.23 -14.70
CA LYS A 203 -29.23 10.88 -16.01
C LYS A 203 -28.35 10.17 -17.05
N ASP A 204 -27.50 9.21 -16.62
CA ASP A 204 -26.55 8.51 -17.46
C ASP A 204 -27.02 7.08 -17.77
N GLU A 205 -27.70 6.89 -18.87
CA GLU A 205 -28.26 5.58 -19.30
C GLU A 205 -27.21 4.50 -19.47
N ILE A 206 -25.94 4.87 -19.78
CA ILE A 206 -24.86 3.92 -20.02
C ILE A 206 -24.23 3.47 -18.68
N TRP A 207 -24.03 4.41 -17.75
CA TRP A 207 -23.25 4.20 -16.54
C TRP A 207 -24.08 4.08 -15.26
N TYR A 208 -25.40 4.33 -15.32
CA TYR A 208 -26.27 4.21 -14.16
C TYR A 208 -26.14 2.85 -13.48
N ASP A 209 -26.36 1.76 -14.22
CA ASP A 209 -26.32 0.40 -13.69
C ASP A 209 -24.96 0.07 -13.06
N PHE A 210 -23.86 0.56 -13.65
CA PHE A 210 -22.52 0.35 -13.17
C PHE A 210 -22.28 1.02 -11.81
N PHE A 211 -22.57 2.32 -11.71
CA PHE A 211 -22.34 3.05 -10.47
C PHE A 211 -23.34 2.70 -9.37
N TYR A 212 -24.58 2.41 -9.73
CA TYR A 212 -25.56 1.91 -8.76
C TYR A 212 -25.10 0.57 -8.15
N THR A 213 -24.64 -0.37 -8.99
CA THR A 213 -24.08 -1.64 -8.51
C THR A 213 -22.86 -1.43 -7.64
N GLU A 214 -21.96 -0.49 -7.99
CA GLU A 214 -20.78 -0.17 -7.18
C GLU A 214 -21.16 0.37 -5.80
N LEU A 215 -22.12 1.30 -5.74
CA LEU A 215 -22.60 1.92 -4.50
C LEU A 215 -23.35 0.96 -3.59
N THR A 216 -23.97 -0.09 -4.13
CA THR A 216 -24.75 -1.07 -3.37
C THR A 216 -23.97 -2.34 -3.02
N THR A 217 -22.76 -2.53 -3.58
CA THR A 217 -21.94 -3.74 -3.35
C THR A 217 -20.55 -3.44 -2.83
N GLY A 218 -20.05 -2.23 -3.03
CA GLY A 218 -18.70 -1.81 -2.65
C GLY A 218 -17.58 -2.64 -3.28
N LEU A 219 -17.75 -3.13 -4.50
CA LEU A 219 -16.77 -3.91 -5.23
C LEU A 219 -15.51 -3.11 -5.52
N ARG A 220 -14.36 -3.79 -5.67
CA ARG A 220 -13.18 -3.11 -6.19
C ARG A 220 -13.37 -2.81 -7.67
N ARG A 221 -12.85 -1.66 -8.15
CA ARG A 221 -12.99 -1.23 -9.55
C ARG A 221 -12.71 -2.35 -10.57
N GLY A 222 -11.65 -3.12 -10.37
CA GLY A 222 -11.33 -4.23 -11.27
C GLY A 222 -12.27 -5.43 -11.14
N GLU A 223 -12.90 -5.62 -9.96
CA GLU A 223 -13.88 -6.67 -9.73
C GLU A 223 -15.18 -6.37 -10.49
N ILE A 224 -15.75 -5.17 -10.31
CA ILE A 224 -16.98 -4.78 -11.01
C ILE A 224 -16.81 -4.77 -12.52
N CYS A 225 -15.65 -4.29 -13.05
CA CYS A 225 -15.34 -4.37 -14.47
C CYS A 225 -15.22 -5.82 -14.98
N GLY A 226 -14.96 -6.78 -14.11
CA GLY A 226 -14.75 -8.19 -14.45
C GLY A 226 -15.97 -9.09 -14.32
N LEU A 227 -17.14 -8.56 -14.00
CA LEU A 227 -18.35 -9.35 -13.81
C LEU A 227 -18.89 -9.90 -15.13
N ARG A 228 -19.26 -11.19 -15.13
CA ARG A 228 -19.91 -11.86 -16.24
C ARG A 228 -21.31 -12.31 -15.85
N TRP A 229 -22.18 -12.53 -16.83
CA TRP A 229 -23.52 -13.05 -16.57
C TRP A 229 -23.53 -14.44 -15.93
N THR A 230 -22.48 -15.24 -16.15
CA THR A 230 -22.27 -16.53 -15.48
C THR A 230 -21.98 -16.42 -13.98
N ASP A 231 -21.67 -15.23 -13.51
CA ASP A 231 -21.43 -14.95 -12.08
C ASP A 231 -22.70 -14.55 -11.34
N PHE A 232 -23.75 -14.14 -12.06
CA PHE A 232 -25.03 -13.69 -11.49
C PHE A 232 -26.06 -14.81 -11.49
N GLN A 233 -26.50 -15.24 -10.30
CA GLN A 233 -27.58 -16.19 -10.10
C GLN A 233 -28.89 -15.43 -9.80
N MET A 234 -29.65 -15.15 -10.83
CA MET A 234 -30.89 -14.33 -10.74
C MET A 234 -31.89 -14.90 -9.70
N GLY A 235 -32.16 -16.22 -9.73
CA GLY A 235 -33.15 -16.84 -8.83
C GLY A 235 -32.74 -16.80 -7.34
N LYS A 236 -31.44 -16.63 -7.04
CA LYS A 236 -30.95 -16.52 -5.66
C LYS A 236 -30.56 -15.08 -5.28
N GLY A 237 -30.59 -14.15 -6.23
CA GLY A 237 -30.11 -12.77 -6.00
C GLY A 237 -28.63 -12.70 -5.59
N THR A 238 -27.77 -13.62 -6.06
CA THR A 238 -26.37 -13.70 -5.65
C THR A 238 -25.42 -13.42 -6.79
N LEU A 239 -24.26 -12.85 -6.45
CA LEU A 239 -23.21 -12.48 -7.39
C LEU A 239 -21.86 -13.04 -6.92
N ALA A 240 -21.21 -13.84 -7.78
CA ALA A 240 -19.90 -14.41 -7.51
C ALA A 240 -18.80 -13.50 -8.04
N ILE A 241 -17.87 -13.14 -7.19
CA ILE A 241 -16.68 -12.33 -7.55
C ILE A 241 -15.52 -13.27 -7.80
N ARG A 242 -15.20 -13.55 -9.06
CA ARG A 242 -14.22 -14.58 -9.46
C ARG A 242 -12.98 -14.02 -10.13
N ARG A 243 -13.04 -12.79 -10.64
CA ARG A 243 -11.96 -12.18 -11.42
C ARG A 243 -11.85 -10.68 -11.22
N THR A 244 -10.74 -10.13 -11.65
CA THR A 244 -10.48 -8.68 -11.65
C THR A 244 -9.84 -8.28 -12.98
N ILE A 245 -10.26 -7.18 -13.55
CA ILE A 245 -9.69 -6.64 -14.77
C ILE A 245 -8.55 -5.69 -14.43
N HIS A 246 -7.44 -5.90 -15.10
CA HIS A 246 -6.24 -5.06 -15.03
C HIS A 246 -5.85 -4.54 -16.41
N GLN A 247 -5.31 -3.34 -16.45
CA GLN A 247 -4.70 -2.79 -17.67
C GLN A 247 -3.29 -3.36 -17.83
N LYS A 248 -2.98 -3.88 -19.03
CA LYS A 248 -1.62 -4.28 -19.40
C LYS A 248 -0.77 -3.06 -19.73
N PRO A 249 0.57 -3.12 -19.55
CA PRO A 249 1.48 -2.16 -20.17
C PRO A 249 1.33 -2.19 -21.68
N GLY A 250 1.46 -1.04 -22.32
CA GLY A 250 1.25 -0.95 -23.78
C GLY A 250 -0.21 -0.98 -24.21
N GLY A 251 -1.16 -1.06 -23.27
CA GLY A 251 -2.60 -1.10 -23.56
C GLY A 251 -3.21 -2.49 -23.44
N GLY A 252 -4.51 -2.57 -23.67
CA GLY A 252 -5.28 -3.80 -23.55
C GLY A 252 -5.64 -4.16 -22.09
N LEU A 253 -6.56 -5.09 -21.95
CA LEU A 253 -7.08 -5.57 -20.68
C LEU A 253 -6.69 -7.05 -20.47
N THR A 254 -6.49 -7.42 -19.22
CA THR A 254 -6.32 -8.81 -18.81
C THR A 254 -7.21 -9.11 -17.61
N ALA A 255 -7.85 -10.28 -17.65
CA ALA A 255 -8.54 -10.82 -16.50
C ALA A 255 -7.56 -11.63 -15.68
N GLY A 256 -7.52 -11.38 -14.37
CA GLY A 256 -6.74 -12.15 -13.42
C GLY A 256 -7.59 -12.58 -12.24
N GLU A 257 -7.11 -13.52 -11.46
CA GLU A 257 -7.75 -13.89 -10.20
C GLU A 257 -7.68 -12.73 -9.19
N PRO A 258 -8.63 -12.66 -8.25
CA PRO A 258 -8.58 -11.72 -7.15
C PRO A 258 -7.24 -11.81 -6.40
N LYS A 259 -6.80 -10.71 -5.81
CA LYS A 259 -5.47 -10.58 -5.20
C LYS A 259 -5.23 -11.54 -4.01
N THR A 260 -6.29 -11.97 -3.35
CA THR A 260 -6.24 -12.87 -2.17
C THR A 260 -7.26 -13.98 -2.33
N GLY A 261 -7.04 -15.14 -1.66
CA GLY A 261 -8.00 -16.26 -1.66
C GLY A 261 -9.41 -15.86 -1.22
N GLN A 262 -9.53 -14.91 -0.28
CA GLN A 262 -10.81 -14.32 0.14
C GLN A 262 -11.38 -13.30 -0.87
N GLY A 263 -10.64 -12.96 -1.90
CA GLY A 263 -11.14 -12.12 -3.01
C GLY A 263 -12.16 -12.85 -3.87
N SER A 264 -12.08 -14.19 -3.97
CA SER A 264 -13.13 -15.01 -4.57
C SER A 264 -14.21 -15.25 -3.52
N ARG A 265 -15.37 -14.68 -3.74
CA ARG A 265 -16.50 -14.71 -2.81
C ARG A 265 -17.81 -14.62 -3.55
N VAL A 266 -18.89 -15.04 -2.88
CA VAL A 266 -20.27 -14.82 -3.32
C VAL A 266 -20.91 -13.81 -2.38
N ILE A 267 -21.56 -12.81 -2.93
CA ILE A 267 -22.32 -11.80 -2.19
C ILE A 267 -23.80 -11.91 -2.53
N THR A 268 -24.67 -11.67 -1.55
CA THR A 268 -26.10 -11.48 -1.78
C THR A 268 -26.33 -10.03 -2.15
N LEU A 269 -27.07 -9.81 -3.22
CA LEU A 269 -27.39 -8.47 -3.71
C LEU A 269 -28.65 -7.93 -3.02
N PRO A 270 -28.74 -6.61 -2.79
CA PRO A 270 -30.03 -5.99 -2.49
C PRO A 270 -31.03 -6.29 -3.60
N PRO A 271 -32.32 -6.45 -3.27
CA PRO A 271 -33.36 -6.75 -4.27
C PRO A 271 -33.40 -5.77 -5.45
N SER A 272 -33.21 -4.49 -5.17
CA SER A 272 -33.16 -3.43 -6.20
C SER A 272 -32.00 -3.65 -7.19
N THR A 273 -30.81 -4.02 -6.68
CA THR A 273 -29.64 -4.30 -7.52
C THR A 273 -29.83 -5.60 -8.32
N ALA A 274 -30.41 -6.62 -7.71
CA ALA A 274 -30.71 -7.88 -8.40
C ALA A 274 -31.71 -7.67 -9.54
N GLN A 275 -32.75 -6.87 -9.32
CA GLN A 275 -33.75 -6.50 -10.34
C GLN A 275 -33.08 -5.69 -11.47
N LEU A 276 -32.30 -4.67 -11.13
CA LEU A 276 -31.56 -3.85 -12.10
C LEU A 276 -30.70 -4.72 -13.02
N LEU A 277 -29.93 -5.64 -12.45
CA LEU A 277 -29.09 -6.56 -13.23
C LEU A 277 -29.92 -7.55 -14.05
N ALA A 278 -31.07 -8.00 -13.56
CA ALA A 278 -31.98 -8.86 -14.33
C ALA A 278 -32.56 -8.15 -15.57
N GLU A 279 -32.94 -6.89 -15.43
CA GLU A 279 -33.40 -6.06 -16.55
C GLU A 279 -32.31 -5.78 -17.56
N ARG A 280 -31.10 -5.45 -17.08
CA ARG A 280 -29.94 -5.27 -17.92
C ARG A 280 -29.58 -6.55 -18.69
N LYS A 281 -29.68 -7.73 -18.07
CA LYS A 281 -29.44 -9.02 -18.72
C LYS A 281 -30.31 -9.26 -19.92
N ARG A 282 -31.62 -8.88 -19.86
CA ARG A 282 -32.56 -9.04 -20.97
C ARG A 282 -32.18 -8.26 -22.22
N ARG A 283 -31.43 -7.15 -22.03
CA ARG A 283 -31.00 -6.24 -23.12
C ARG A 283 -29.55 -6.47 -23.52
N SER A 284 -28.81 -7.33 -22.80
CA SER A 284 -27.37 -7.50 -23.00
C SER A 284 -27.05 -8.44 -24.17
N VAL A 285 -26.14 -8.00 -25.02
CA VAL A 285 -25.55 -8.79 -26.12
C VAL A 285 -24.14 -9.28 -25.79
N SER A 286 -23.63 -8.97 -24.59
CA SER A 286 -22.27 -9.26 -24.13
C SER A 286 -22.25 -10.39 -23.11
N GLN A 287 -21.12 -11.10 -22.99
CA GLN A 287 -20.88 -11.98 -21.85
C GLN A 287 -20.60 -11.22 -20.54
N TRP A 288 -20.19 -9.95 -20.65
CA TRP A 288 -19.88 -9.09 -19.52
C TRP A 288 -21.12 -8.37 -19.02
N ILE A 289 -21.32 -8.29 -17.70
CA ILE A 289 -22.38 -7.47 -17.12
C ILE A 289 -22.17 -6.01 -17.51
N PHE A 290 -20.92 -5.56 -17.43
CA PHE A 290 -20.53 -4.21 -17.83
C PHE A 290 -19.45 -4.31 -18.92
N HIS A 291 -19.84 -4.05 -20.14
CA HIS A 291 -18.98 -4.10 -21.33
C HIS A 291 -18.58 -2.69 -21.79
N ASP A 292 -17.57 -2.62 -22.62
CA ASP A 292 -17.20 -1.39 -23.34
C ASP A 292 -18.35 -1.03 -24.30
N PRO A 293 -18.87 0.22 -24.25
CA PRO A 293 -20.02 0.60 -25.09
C PRO A 293 -19.78 0.45 -26.59
N LEU A 294 -18.53 0.58 -27.05
CA LEU A 294 -18.14 0.48 -28.46
C LEU A 294 -17.65 -0.93 -28.85
N ARG A 295 -17.34 -1.78 -27.87
CA ARG A 295 -16.78 -3.12 -28.06
C ARG A 295 -17.40 -4.11 -27.09
N PRO A 296 -18.61 -4.60 -27.37
CA PRO A 296 -19.35 -5.47 -26.44
C PRO A 296 -18.66 -6.77 -26.05
N GLU A 297 -17.69 -7.24 -26.87
CA GLU A 297 -16.86 -8.40 -26.58
C GLU A 297 -15.82 -8.15 -25.47
N GLN A 298 -15.55 -6.89 -25.15
CA GLN A 298 -14.59 -6.49 -24.10
C GLN A 298 -15.32 -6.01 -22.83
N PRO A 299 -14.71 -6.23 -21.65
CA PRO A 299 -15.21 -5.64 -20.42
C PRO A 299 -15.00 -4.13 -20.44
N VAL A 300 -15.80 -3.41 -19.67
CA VAL A 300 -15.59 -1.97 -19.47
C VAL A 300 -14.17 -1.69 -18.97
N HIS A 301 -13.51 -0.70 -19.59
CA HIS A 301 -12.15 -0.33 -19.24
C HIS A 301 -12.12 0.39 -17.86
N PRO A 302 -11.33 -0.09 -16.85
CA PRO A 302 -11.30 0.52 -15.52
C PRO A 302 -10.91 2.02 -15.52
N GLY A 303 -10.12 2.46 -16.52
CA GLY A 303 -9.79 3.86 -16.72
C GLY A 303 -10.96 4.70 -17.21
N SER A 304 -11.83 4.13 -18.06
CA SER A 304 -13.05 4.81 -18.53
C SER A 304 -14.06 4.97 -17.40
N ALA A 305 -14.27 3.93 -16.59
CA ALA A 305 -15.10 4.01 -15.38
C ALA A 305 -14.59 5.09 -14.41
N TYR A 306 -13.28 5.20 -14.22
CA TYR A 306 -12.69 6.24 -13.38
C TYR A 306 -12.91 7.66 -13.95
N ARG A 307 -12.71 7.85 -15.26
CA ARG A 307 -12.96 9.14 -15.92
C ARG A 307 -14.42 9.55 -15.78
N ARG A 308 -15.34 8.64 -16.13
CA ARG A 308 -16.77 8.93 -16.05
C ARG A 308 -17.22 9.30 -14.64
N MET A 309 -16.73 8.58 -13.63
CA MET A 309 -16.97 8.96 -12.23
C MET A 309 -16.54 10.40 -11.94
N LYS A 310 -15.37 10.82 -12.44
CA LYS A 310 -14.88 12.19 -12.22
C LYS A 310 -15.75 13.24 -12.89
N GLU A 311 -16.23 12.95 -14.08
CA GLU A 311 -17.16 13.80 -14.83
C GLU A 311 -18.48 13.96 -14.08
N LEU A 312 -19.08 12.83 -13.64
CA LEU A 312 -20.34 12.83 -12.87
C LEU A 312 -20.21 13.57 -11.53
N LEU A 313 -19.09 13.37 -10.80
CA LEU A 313 -18.84 14.14 -9.58
C LEU A 313 -18.73 15.65 -9.85
N ALA A 314 -18.09 16.04 -10.94
CA ALA A 314 -17.96 17.44 -11.31
C ALA A 314 -19.33 18.04 -11.74
N GLN A 315 -20.12 17.31 -12.51
CA GLN A 315 -21.48 17.69 -12.90
C GLN A 315 -22.40 17.86 -11.70
N ALA A 316 -22.28 16.96 -10.70
CA ALA A 316 -23.01 17.07 -9.45
C ALA A 316 -22.46 18.16 -8.49
N GLY A 317 -21.38 18.89 -8.86
CA GLY A 317 -20.75 19.88 -8.00
C GLY A 317 -20.13 19.26 -6.73
N LEU A 318 -19.66 18.00 -6.80
CA LEU A 318 -19.11 17.26 -5.69
C LEU A 318 -17.57 17.27 -5.68
N PRO A 319 -16.96 17.09 -4.50
CA PRO A 319 -15.51 17.02 -4.41
C PRO A 319 -14.96 15.81 -5.18
N SER A 320 -13.80 16.00 -5.81
CA SER A 320 -13.12 14.90 -6.50
C SER A 320 -12.60 13.87 -5.51
N ILE A 321 -13.13 12.64 -5.55
CA ILE A 321 -12.72 11.49 -4.76
C ILE A 321 -12.06 10.42 -5.65
N ARG A 322 -11.39 9.44 -5.04
CA ARG A 322 -10.84 8.28 -5.76
C ARG A 322 -11.94 7.25 -6.01
N PHE A 323 -11.81 6.41 -7.03
CA PHE A 323 -12.77 5.33 -7.25
C PHE A 323 -12.96 4.43 -6.01
N HIS A 324 -11.87 4.13 -5.32
CA HIS A 324 -11.93 3.31 -4.12
C HIS A 324 -12.66 3.99 -2.94
N ASP A 325 -12.84 5.31 -3.00
CA ASP A 325 -13.59 6.04 -1.99
C ASP A 325 -15.11 5.81 -2.11
N LEU A 326 -15.64 5.39 -3.29
CA LEU A 326 -17.03 4.89 -3.43
C LEU A 326 -17.27 3.64 -2.57
N ARG A 327 -16.32 2.70 -2.61
CA ARG A 327 -16.35 1.53 -1.75
C ARG A 327 -16.23 1.90 -0.26
N HIS A 328 -15.46 2.95 0.07
CA HIS A 328 -15.42 3.47 1.44
C HIS A 328 -16.74 4.10 1.84
N THR A 329 -17.41 4.81 0.93
CA THR A 329 -18.75 5.36 1.11
C THR A 329 -19.74 4.23 1.42
N PHE A 330 -19.84 3.20 0.55
CA PHE A 330 -20.66 2.02 0.81
C PHE A 330 -20.41 1.42 2.19
N ALA A 331 -19.15 1.18 2.53
CA ALA A 331 -18.80 0.53 3.79
C ALA A 331 -19.15 1.36 5.02
N THR A 332 -19.01 2.68 4.95
CA THR A 332 -19.35 3.59 6.06
C THR A 332 -20.86 3.65 6.26
N HIS A 333 -21.64 3.81 5.16
CA HIS A 333 -23.11 3.83 5.25
C HIS A 333 -23.67 2.48 5.69
N ALA A 334 -23.13 1.34 5.20
CA ALA A 334 -23.55 0.02 5.65
C ALA A 334 -23.34 -0.20 7.16
N LEU A 335 -22.18 0.23 7.71
CA LEU A 335 -21.94 0.17 9.15
C LEU A 335 -22.86 1.11 9.92
N ALA A 336 -23.08 2.32 9.42
CA ALA A 336 -24.00 3.28 10.03
C ALA A 336 -25.46 2.76 10.05
N SER A 337 -25.83 1.96 9.04
CA SER A 337 -27.13 1.28 8.96
C SER A 337 -27.19 -0.04 9.74
N GLY A 338 -26.22 -0.35 10.59
CA GLY A 338 -26.25 -1.50 11.49
C GLY A 338 -25.70 -2.82 10.94
N VAL A 339 -25.12 -2.84 9.73
CA VAL A 339 -24.47 -4.05 9.22
C VAL A 339 -23.21 -4.33 10.06
N ASP A 340 -23.12 -5.54 10.62
CA ASP A 340 -21.96 -5.91 11.45
C ASP A 340 -20.65 -5.96 10.65
N ALA A 341 -19.55 -5.62 11.32
CA ALA A 341 -18.24 -5.46 10.68
C ALA A 341 -17.68 -6.77 10.07
N LYS A 342 -18.07 -7.94 10.61
CA LYS A 342 -17.62 -9.25 10.11
C LYS A 342 -18.33 -9.59 8.80
N THR A 343 -19.65 -9.41 8.74
CA THR A 343 -20.46 -9.56 7.52
C THR A 343 -19.98 -8.58 6.44
N LEU A 344 -19.80 -7.31 6.79
CA LEU A 344 -19.29 -6.30 5.85
C LEU A 344 -17.89 -6.65 5.35
N SER A 345 -17.00 -7.15 6.22
CA SER A 345 -15.66 -7.63 5.84
C SER A 345 -15.75 -8.77 4.82
N GLY A 346 -16.72 -9.69 4.98
CA GLY A 346 -17.00 -10.78 4.04
C GLY A 346 -17.49 -10.24 2.67
N ILE A 347 -18.45 -9.33 2.67
CA ILE A 347 -18.96 -8.69 1.44
C ILE A 347 -17.83 -7.99 0.70
N LEU A 348 -17.02 -7.24 1.42
CA LEU A 348 -15.88 -6.51 0.85
C LEU A 348 -14.71 -7.41 0.46
N GLY A 349 -14.59 -8.64 0.98
CA GLY A 349 -13.45 -9.54 0.75
C GLY A 349 -12.16 -8.97 1.35
N HIS A 350 -12.23 -8.52 2.61
CA HIS A 350 -11.06 -8.17 3.40
C HIS A 350 -10.49 -9.42 4.08
N THR A 351 -9.16 -9.55 4.12
CA THR A 351 -8.49 -10.69 4.75
C THR A 351 -8.58 -10.70 6.28
N LYS A 352 -8.84 -9.55 6.89
CA LYS A 352 -9.01 -9.38 8.34
C LYS A 352 -10.15 -8.41 8.62
N ALA A 353 -11.07 -8.80 9.49
CA ALA A 353 -12.16 -7.93 9.95
C ALA A 353 -11.62 -6.70 10.70
N SER A 354 -10.48 -6.81 11.39
CA SER A 354 -9.79 -5.68 12.00
C SER A 354 -9.49 -4.56 11.01
N PHE A 355 -9.20 -4.89 9.73
CA PHE A 355 -8.98 -3.86 8.71
C PHE A 355 -10.27 -3.06 8.43
N THR A 356 -11.43 -3.69 8.50
CA THR A 356 -12.74 -3.02 8.37
C THR A 356 -12.96 -2.12 9.58
N LEU A 357 -12.75 -2.64 10.78
CA LEU A 357 -12.84 -1.86 12.02
C LEU A 357 -11.87 -0.68 12.01
N ASP A 358 -10.57 -0.87 11.85
CA ASP A 358 -9.53 0.19 11.82
C ASP A 358 -9.77 1.23 10.72
N THR A 359 -10.49 0.83 9.68
CA THR A 359 -10.75 1.66 8.51
C THR A 359 -11.96 2.56 8.69
N TYR A 360 -12.99 2.08 9.41
CA TYR A 360 -14.32 2.70 9.47
C TYR A 360 -14.77 3.03 10.91
N THR A 361 -13.96 2.76 11.93
CA THR A 361 -14.27 3.03 13.34
C THR A 361 -14.15 4.50 13.78
N HIS A 362 -14.50 5.42 12.93
CA HIS A 362 -15.01 6.67 13.49
C HIS A 362 -16.49 6.41 13.85
N VAL A 363 -16.70 5.91 15.06
CA VAL A 363 -18.03 5.79 15.66
C VAL A 363 -18.67 7.17 15.57
N THR A 364 -19.61 7.35 14.66
CA THR A 364 -20.38 8.58 14.57
C THR A 364 -21.36 8.61 15.74
N GLY A 365 -21.75 9.80 16.20
CA GLY A 365 -22.80 9.94 17.23
C GLY A 365 -24.09 9.21 16.85
N ASP A 366 -24.36 9.08 15.54
CA ASP A 366 -25.50 8.35 14.98
C ASP A 366 -25.40 6.84 15.21
N MET A 367 -24.22 6.25 15.08
CA MET A 367 -24.00 4.82 15.39
C MET A 367 -24.23 4.53 16.88
N GLN A 368 -23.84 5.45 17.77
CA GLN A 368 -24.09 5.29 19.20
C GLN A 368 -25.58 5.40 19.53
N ARG A 369 -26.30 6.34 18.90
CA ARG A 369 -27.74 6.47 19.04
C ARG A 369 -28.47 5.24 18.56
N HIS A 370 -28.15 4.76 17.37
CA HIS A 370 -28.77 3.56 16.80
C HIS A 370 -28.48 2.30 17.63
N ALA A 371 -27.28 2.16 18.17
CA ALA A 371 -26.95 1.08 19.12
C ALA A 371 -27.77 1.19 20.40
N ALA A 372 -27.98 2.41 20.93
CA ALA A 372 -28.81 2.63 22.10
C ALA A 372 -30.28 2.33 21.83
N GLU A 373 -30.81 2.67 20.65
CA GLU A 373 -32.16 2.32 20.19
C GLU A 373 -32.35 0.81 20.12
N ILE A 374 -31.43 0.07 19.45
CA ILE A 374 -31.49 -1.40 19.38
C ILE A 374 -31.50 -2.03 20.78
N VAL A 375 -30.65 -1.55 21.69
CA VAL A 375 -30.61 -2.05 23.09
C VAL A 375 -31.90 -1.67 23.81
N GLY A 376 -32.43 -0.47 23.59
CA GLY A 376 -33.69 -0.02 24.16
C GLY A 376 -34.88 -0.88 23.69
N ASP A 377 -34.98 -1.12 22.38
CA ASP A 377 -36.02 -1.97 21.79
C ASP A 377 -35.94 -3.41 22.33
N PHE A 378 -34.74 -3.99 22.38
CA PHE A 378 -34.52 -5.31 22.96
C PHE A 378 -34.95 -5.37 24.42
N MET A 379 -34.60 -4.36 25.22
CA MET A 379 -34.99 -4.31 26.63
C MET A 379 -36.50 -4.13 26.79
N THR A 380 -37.16 -3.35 25.92
CA THR A 380 -38.63 -3.16 25.89
C THR A 380 -39.31 -4.48 25.50
N GLU A 381 -38.79 -5.20 24.51
CA GLU A 381 -39.31 -6.50 24.11
C GLU A 381 -39.21 -7.54 25.22
N MET A 382 -38.09 -7.54 25.98
CA MET A 382 -37.85 -8.49 27.07
C MET A 382 -38.64 -8.16 28.36
N LEU A 383 -38.81 -6.89 28.68
CA LEU A 383 -39.39 -6.43 29.95
C LEU A 383 -40.82 -5.94 29.83
N GLY A 384 -41.34 -5.78 28.60
CA GLY A 384 -42.67 -5.22 28.35
C GLY A 384 -42.81 -3.82 28.92
N ASP A 385 -44.07 -3.42 29.20
CA ASP A 385 -44.40 -2.11 29.80
C ASP A 385 -43.99 -1.98 31.25
N ASP A 386 -43.33 -2.98 31.86
CA ASP A 386 -42.86 -2.99 33.24
C ASP A 386 -41.58 -2.18 33.45
N LEU A 387 -40.99 -1.58 32.39
CA LEU A 387 -40.06 -0.47 32.52
C LEU A 387 -40.82 0.73 33.13
N LYS A 388 -41.06 0.68 34.41
CA LYS A 388 -41.55 1.88 35.11
C LYS A 388 -40.51 2.98 34.95
N PRO A 389 -40.85 4.05 34.22
CA PRO A 389 -40.08 5.27 34.39
C PRO A 389 -40.11 5.56 35.88
N TRP A 390 -39.00 6.01 36.43
CA TRP A 390 -38.97 6.54 37.80
C TRP A 390 -40.22 7.38 37.97
N GLU A 391 -41.12 6.93 38.85
CA GLU A 391 -42.22 7.76 39.26
C GLU A 391 -41.57 9.07 39.69
N SER A 392 -41.83 10.10 38.93
CA SER A 392 -41.48 11.46 39.34
C SER A 392 -42.29 11.76 40.61
N GLY A 393 -41.76 11.22 41.71
CA GLY A 393 -42.24 11.59 43.02
C GLY A 393 -42.01 13.09 43.13
N GLU A 394 -43.10 13.84 43.11
CA GLU A 394 -43.13 15.16 43.64
C GLU A 394 -42.49 15.16 45.02
N SER A 395 -41.63 16.13 45.24
CA SER A 395 -41.01 16.52 46.49
C SER A 395 -39.85 15.67 47.00
N GLY A 396 -38.73 16.30 47.10
CA GLY A 396 -37.63 15.94 47.98
C GLY A 396 -36.25 16.22 47.42
N ALA A 397 -35.90 17.45 47.16
CA ALA A 397 -34.53 17.88 47.05
C ALA A 397 -33.72 17.39 48.25
N ARG A 398 -32.87 16.39 48.07
CA ARG A 398 -31.69 16.17 48.90
C ARG A 398 -30.48 16.11 47.98
N ALA A 399 -29.79 17.25 47.94
CA ALA A 399 -28.42 17.31 47.46
C ALA A 399 -27.58 16.31 48.23
N VAL A 400 -26.98 15.34 47.58
CA VAL A 400 -25.83 14.59 48.09
C VAL A 400 -24.63 15.15 47.36
N SER A 401 -23.88 16.00 48.03
CA SER A 401 -22.51 16.35 47.69
C SER A 401 -21.62 15.12 47.90
N ILE A 402 -20.89 14.74 46.87
CA ILE A 402 -19.58 14.10 47.01
C ILE A 402 -18.65 14.76 46.01
#